data_da59766b69ca13a70539b6a79f12d430
#
_entry.id   da59766b69ca13a70539b6a79f12d430
#
_cell.length_a   1.000
_cell.length_b   1.000
_cell.length_c   1.000
_cell.angle_alpha   90.00
_cell.angle_beta   90.00
_cell.angle_gamma   90.00
#
_symmetry.space_group_name_H-M   'P 1'
#
loop_
_entity.id
_entity.type
_entity.pdbx_description
1 polymer ?
#
loop_
_entity_poly.entity_id
_entity_poly.type
_entity_poly.pdbx_seq_one_letter_code
_entity_poly.pdbx_strand_id
1 'polypeptide(L)'
;MWRQLAIAMSTLVLCASYCSAQTTKSMLDQCREVVAHEKKPIPFPPDKVLSATACTNYIYGFAGGYLATLELVGAKGQICFPAGATPVQLATALVSWGDHNPEKMQLPARSTIMRAFQEAFPCK
;
A
#
# COMPACT_ATOMS: atom_id res chain seq x y z
N MET A 1 -27.61 22.95 24.61
CA MET A 1 -27.57 22.41 23.22
C MET A 1 -26.41 22.99 22.39
N TRP A 2 -26.20 24.28 22.30
CA TRP A 2 -25.12 24.87 21.49
C TRP A 2 -23.70 24.52 21.93
N ARG A 3 -23.45 24.36 23.25
CA ARG A 3 -22.11 23.96 23.76
C ARG A 3 -21.73 22.50 23.37
N GLN A 4 -22.71 21.61 23.28
CA GLN A 4 -22.46 20.21 22.89
C GLN A 4 -22.22 20.08 21.40
N LEU A 5 -22.89 20.90 20.57
CA LEU A 5 -22.64 20.95 19.12
C LEU A 5 -21.24 21.51 18.79
N ALA A 6 -20.77 22.50 19.54
CA ALA A 6 -19.44 23.05 19.35
C ALA A 6 -18.32 22.04 19.68
N ILE A 7 -18.50 21.22 20.74
CA ILE A 7 -17.55 20.17 21.11
C ILE A 7 -17.53 19.04 20.06
N ALA A 8 -18.69 18.64 19.55
CA ALA A 8 -18.80 17.61 18.53
C ALA A 8 -18.17 18.05 17.18
N MET A 9 -18.33 19.31 16.80
CA MET A 9 -17.67 19.85 15.59
C MET A 9 -16.16 19.97 15.78
N SER A 10 -15.68 20.32 16.96
CA SER A 10 -14.23 20.44 17.24
C SER A 10 -13.53 19.08 17.18
N THR A 11 -14.17 17.99 17.65
CA THR A 11 -13.62 16.62 17.57
C THR A 11 -13.60 16.07 16.15
N LEU A 12 -14.58 16.42 15.31
CA LEU A 12 -14.60 16.01 13.90
C LEU A 12 -13.45 16.65 13.09
N VAL A 13 -13.15 17.91 13.34
CA VAL A 13 -12.05 18.63 12.66
C VAL A 13 -10.69 18.07 13.06
N LEU A 14 -10.51 17.66 14.32
CA LEU A 14 -9.27 17.05 14.79
C LEU A 14 -9.04 15.65 14.18
N CYS A 15 -10.07 14.83 14.00
CA CYS A 15 -9.94 13.54 13.30
C CYS A 15 -9.52 13.68 11.83
N ALA A 16 -10.00 14.71 11.13
CA ALA A 16 -9.62 14.94 9.73
C ALA A 16 -8.13 15.29 9.57
N SER A 17 -7.51 15.90 10.57
CA SER A 17 -6.10 16.30 10.52
C SER A 17 -5.12 15.15 10.74
N TYR A 18 -5.55 14.02 11.31
CA TYR A 18 -4.70 12.86 11.59
C TYR A 18 -4.81 11.76 10.55
N CYS A 19 -5.72 11.85 9.59
CA CYS A 19 -5.83 10.89 8.49
C CYS A 19 -4.89 11.29 7.33
N SER A 20 -3.59 11.38 7.62
CA SER A 20 -2.58 11.59 6.59
C SER A 20 -2.49 10.34 5.72
N ALA A 21 -2.94 10.43 4.47
CA ALA A 21 -2.82 9.33 3.54
C ALA A 21 -1.34 9.02 3.29
N GLN A 22 -0.95 7.76 3.40
CA GLN A 22 0.41 7.32 3.08
C GLN A 22 0.77 7.72 1.66
N THR A 23 1.92 8.36 1.48
CA THR A 23 2.43 8.72 0.15
C THR A 23 3.08 7.53 -0.53
N THR A 24 3.17 7.59 -1.84
CA THR A 24 3.88 6.59 -2.64
C THR A 24 5.32 6.43 -2.18
N LYS A 25 6.02 7.55 -1.95
CA LYS A 25 7.40 7.51 -1.45
C LYS A 25 7.51 6.71 -0.15
N SER A 26 6.68 7.02 0.85
CA SER A 26 6.71 6.34 2.15
C SER A 26 6.43 4.84 2.01
N MET A 27 5.45 4.46 1.19
CA MET A 27 5.16 3.04 0.91
C MET A 27 6.35 2.34 0.24
N LEU A 28 6.95 2.95 -0.78
CA LEU A 28 8.08 2.34 -1.48
C LEU A 28 9.33 2.22 -0.60
N ASP A 29 9.61 3.20 0.24
CA ASP A 29 10.73 3.13 1.19
C ASP A 29 10.57 1.93 2.13
N GLN A 30 9.35 1.66 2.62
CA GLN A 30 9.04 0.48 3.40
C GLN A 30 9.19 -0.83 2.59
N CYS A 31 8.73 -0.83 1.34
CA CYS A 31 8.79 -2.01 0.47
C CYS A 31 10.22 -2.35 0.01
N ARG A 32 11.12 -1.36 -0.09
CA ARG A 32 12.54 -1.60 -0.36
C ARG A 32 13.21 -2.45 0.72
N GLU A 33 12.77 -2.36 1.97
CA GLU A 33 13.28 -3.21 3.05
C GLU A 33 12.89 -4.68 2.84
N VAL A 34 11.68 -4.96 2.33
CA VAL A 34 11.26 -6.34 1.99
C VAL A 34 12.17 -6.92 0.90
N VAL A 35 12.40 -6.16 -0.17
CA VAL A 35 13.23 -6.59 -1.30
C VAL A 35 14.71 -6.74 -0.90
N ALA A 36 15.21 -5.86 -0.04
CA ALA A 36 16.60 -5.91 0.43
C ALA A 36 16.87 -7.14 1.31
N HIS A 37 15.90 -7.53 2.13
CA HIS A 37 16.03 -8.68 3.02
C HIS A 37 16.14 -10.01 2.26
N GLU A 38 15.39 -10.16 1.18
CA GLU A 38 15.51 -11.36 0.35
C GLU A 38 16.92 -11.54 -0.20
N LYS A 39 17.55 -10.43 -0.60
CA LYS A 39 18.90 -10.44 -1.19
C LYS A 39 20.01 -10.70 -0.17
N LYS A 40 19.79 -10.35 1.09
CA LYS A 40 20.76 -10.50 2.19
C LYS A 40 20.02 -10.92 3.46
N PRO A 41 19.85 -12.22 3.72
CA PRO A 41 19.20 -12.72 4.92
C PRO A 41 20.12 -12.60 6.15
N ILE A 42 20.38 -11.35 6.57
CA ILE A 42 21.04 -11.02 7.84
C ILE A 42 19.98 -10.68 8.88
N PRO A 43 20.28 -10.82 10.19
CA PRO A 43 19.34 -10.39 11.22
C PRO A 43 18.88 -8.95 10.97
N PHE A 44 17.58 -8.76 10.86
CA PHE A 44 16.99 -7.46 10.60
C PHE A 44 17.05 -6.59 11.87
N PRO A 45 17.52 -5.34 11.78
CA PRO A 45 17.33 -4.37 12.85
C PRO A 45 15.82 -4.16 13.11
N PRO A 46 15.38 -3.92 14.35
CA PRO A 46 13.96 -3.80 14.69
C PRO A 46 13.19 -2.76 13.86
N ASP A 47 13.80 -1.64 13.54
CA ASP A 47 13.23 -0.58 12.70
C ASP A 47 12.97 -1.08 11.27
N LYS A 48 13.85 -1.90 10.73
CA LYS A 48 13.72 -2.52 9.41
C LYS A 48 12.62 -3.58 9.38
N VAL A 49 12.52 -4.38 10.44
CA VAL A 49 11.41 -5.35 10.60
C VAL A 49 10.08 -4.62 10.56
N LEU A 50 9.95 -3.52 11.28
CA LEU A 50 8.72 -2.73 11.31
C LEU A 50 8.35 -2.19 9.92
N SER A 51 9.33 -1.63 9.20
CA SER A 51 9.14 -1.12 7.84
C SER A 51 8.72 -2.23 6.86
N ALA A 52 9.40 -3.37 6.88
CA ALA A 52 9.05 -4.52 6.03
C ALA A 52 7.65 -5.06 6.33
N THR A 53 7.29 -5.14 7.62
CA THR A 53 5.96 -5.57 8.06
C THR A 53 4.89 -4.59 7.59
N ALA A 54 5.13 -3.29 7.70
CA ALA A 54 4.19 -2.26 7.22
C ALA A 54 3.93 -2.38 5.71
N CYS A 55 4.97 -2.56 4.89
CA CYS A 55 4.81 -2.81 3.46
C CYS A 55 4.00 -4.08 3.20
N THR A 56 4.37 -5.20 3.83
CA THR A 56 3.70 -6.49 3.63
C THR A 56 2.21 -6.41 3.97
N ASN A 57 1.87 -5.81 5.10
CA ASN A 57 0.49 -5.64 5.52
C ASN A 57 -0.29 -4.72 4.56
N TYR A 58 0.33 -3.66 4.08
CA TYR A 58 -0.29 -2.76 3.11
C TYR A 58 -0.60 -3.45 1.79
N ILE A 59 0.34 -4.21 1.25
CA ILE A 59 0.19 -4.98 0.00
C ILE A 59 -0.93 -6.02 0.13
N TYR A 60 -0.92 -6.81 1.19
CA TYR A 60 -1.93 -7.85 1.39
C TYR A 60 -3.30 -7.28 1.71
N GLY A 61 -3.36 -6.18 2.47
CA GLY A 61 -4.61 -5.47 2.70
C GLY A 61 -5.21 -4.94 1.39
N PHE A 62 -4.37 -4.35 0.52
CA PHE A 62 -4.80 -3.91 -0.80
C PHE A 62 -5.27 -5.07 -1.68
N ALA A 63 -4.46 -6.12 -1.82
CA ALA A 63 -4.78 -7.26 -2.68
C ALA A 63 -6.04 -7.99 -2.20
N GLY A 64 -6.16 -8.25 -0.90
CA GLY A 64 -7.35 -8.87 -0.31
C GLY A 64 -8.60 -8.02 -0.46
N GLY A 65 -8.52 -6.72 -0.20
CA GLY A 65 -9.62 -5.79 -0.38
C GLY A 65 -10.05 -5.67 -1.84
N TYR A 66 -9.10 -5.62 -2.77
CA TYR A 66 -9.37 -5.61 -4.20
C TYR A 66 -10.14 -6.86 -4.64
N LEU A 67 -9.64 -8.05 -4.30
CA LEU A 67 -10.27 -9.33 -4.66
C LEU A 67 -11.66 -9.48 -4.02
N ALA A 68 -11.79 -9.16 -2.74
CA ALA A 68 -13.08 -9.20 -2.05
C ALA A 68 -14.11 -8.25 -2.68
N THR A 69 -13.69 -7.07 -3.11
CA THR A 69 -14.59 -6.12 -3.80
C THR A 69 -15.05 -6.69 -5.13
N LEU A 70 -14.18 -7.27 -5.94
CA LEU A 70 -14.54 -7.87 -7.22
C LEU A 70 -15.56 -9.02 -7.03
N GLU A 71 -15.33 -9.87 -6.04
CA GLU A 71 -16.23 -10.97 -5.70
C GLU A 71 -17.61 -10.44 -5.27
N LEU A 72 -17.64 -9.43 -4.40
CA LEU A 72 -18.88 -8.84 -3.89
C LEU A 72 -19.74 -8.21 -4.99
N VAL A 73 -19.11 -7.52 -5.95
CA VAL A 73 -19.85 -6.83 -7.03
C VAL A 73 -19.98 -7.67 -8.30
N GLY A 74 -19.43 -8.88 -8.35
CA GLY A 74 -19.46 -9.75 -9.53
C GLY A 74 -18.72 -9.19 -10.74
N ALA A 75 -17.70 -8.35 -10.53
CA ALA A 75 -16.95 -7.70 -11.60
C ALA A 75 -15.67 -8.46 -11.98
N LYS A 76 -15.25 -8.30 -13.24
CA LYS A 76 -13.93 -8.76 -13.69
C LYS A 76 -12.86 -7.75 -13.27
N GLY A 77 -11.76 -8.26 -12.73
CA GLY A 77 -10.62 -7.43 -12.33
C GLY A 77 -9.71 -7.04 -13.49
N GLN A 78 -8.93 -6.00 -13.27
CA GLN A 78 -7.86 -5.58 -14.18
C GLN A 78 -6.48 -6.08 -13.69
N ILE A 79 -6.40 -6.53 -12.44
CA ILE A 79 -5.19 -7.10 -11.83
C ILE A 79 -5.44 -8.59 -11.61
N CYS A 80 -4.61 -9.43 -12.22
CA CYS A 80 -4.63 -10.88 -12.04
C CYS A 80 -3.35 -11.31 -11.30
N PHE A 81 -3.43 -11.32 -9.96
CA PHE A 81 -2.30 -11.76 -9.14
C PHE A 81 -1.97 -13.23 -9.45
N PRO A 82 -0.66 -13.57 -9.57
CA PRO A 82 -0.26 -14.96 -9.71
C PRO A 82 -0.70 -15.80 -8.50
N ALA A 83 -1.10 -17.04 -8.74
CA ALA A 83 -1.39 -17.96 -7.66
C ALA A 83 -0.14 -18.14 -6.78
N GLY A 84 -0.28 -17.96 -5.46
CA GLY A 84 0.83 -18.05 -4.52
C GLY A 84 1.82 -16.88 -4.58
N ALA A 85 1.42 -15.71 -5.09
CA ALA A 85 2.25 -14.52 -5.09
C ALA A 85 2.80 -14.21 -3.70
N THR A 86 4.12 -14.09 -3.59
CA THR A 86 4.80 -13.79 -2.32
C THR A 86 4.86 -12.29 -2.05
N PRO A 87 5.01 -11.87 -0.77
CA PRO A 87 5.21 -10.45 -0.43
C PRO A 87 6.36 -9.81 -1.20
N VAL A 88 7.43 -10.57 -1.39
CA VAL A 88 8.63 -10.10 -2.09
C VAL A 88 8.35 -9.84 -3.57
N GLN A 89 7.64 -10.72 -4.24
CA GLN A 89 7.25 -10.52 -5.65
C GLN A 89 6.39 -9.27 -5.81
N LEU A 90 5.42 -9.07 -4.92
CA LEU A 90 4.54 -7.89 -4.96
C LEU A 90 5.30 -6.61 -4.61
N ALA A 91 6.17 -6.64 -3.59
CA ALA A 91 7.02 -5.51 -3.23
C ALA A 91 7.99 -5.16 -4.36
N THR A 92 8.59 -6.17 -5.02
CA THR A 92 9.49 -5.96 -6.17
C THR A 92 8.77 -5.25 -7.31
N ALA A 93 7.53 -5.66 -7.63
CA ALA A 93 6.74 -5.00 -8.66
C ALA A 93 6.48 -3.51 -8.33
N LEU A 94 6.14 -3.21 -7.06
CA LEU A 94 5.93 -1.84 -6.60
C LEU A 94 7.20 -0.99 -6.67
N VAL A 95 8.31 -1.51 -6.16
CA VAL A 95 9.61 -0.82 -6.14
C VAL A 95 10.07 -0.55 -7.57
N SER A 96 10.01 -1.56 -8.45
CA SER A 96 10.37 -1.42 -9.85
C SER A 96 9.52 -0.35 -10.55
N TRP A 97 8.21 -0.37 -10.33
CA TRP A 97 7.32 0.66 -10.89
C TRP A 97 7.70 2.06 -10.38
N GLY A 98 7.98 2.20 -9.09
CA GLY A 98 8.37 3.48 -8.50
C GLY A 98 9.68 4.03 -9.06
N ASP A 99 10.66 3.17 -9.30
CA ASP A 99 11.96 3.56 -9.88
C ASP A 99 11.81 4.10 -11.31
N HIS A 100 10.77 3.67 -12.05
CA HIS A 100 10.46 4.17 -13.39
C HIS A 100 9.49 5.37 -13.39
N ASN A 101 8.91 5.72 -12.24
CA ASN A 101 7.91 6.80 -12.13
C ASN A 101 8.24 7.79 -10.98
N PRO A 102 9.44 8.39 -10.95
CA PRO A 102 9.88 9.23 -9.83
C PRO A 102 8.98 10.45 -9.59
N GLU A 103 8.29 10.94 -10.61
CA GLU A 103 7.36 12.08 -10.51
C GLU A 103 6.06 11.75 -9.74
N LYS A 104 5.79 10.46 -9.50
CA LYS A 104 4.58 9.99 -8.79
C LYS A 104 4.76 9.84 -7.28
N MET A 105 5.94 10.13 -6.75
CA MET A 105 6.29 9.86 -5.34
C MET A 105 5.43 10.59 -4.33
N GLN A 106 4.87 11.75 -4.68
CA GLN A 106 4.01 12.54 -3.79
C GLN A 106 2.52 12.15 -3.88
N LEU A 107 2.16 11.29 -4.82
CA LEU A 107 0.78 10.82 -4.93
C LEU A 107 0.39 9.90 -3.76
N PRO A 108 -0.91 9.80 -3.45
CA PRO A 108 -1.40 8.83 -2.47
C PRO A 108 -1.02 7.39 -2.86
N ALA A 109 -0.48 6.62 -1.93
CA ALA A 109 -0.04 5.24 -2.16
C ALA A 109 -1.13 4.35 -2.78
N ARG A 110 -2.40 4.54 -2.39
CA ARG A 110 -3.54 3.77 -2.94
C ARG A 110 -3.70 3.89 -4.46
N SER A 111 -3.38 5.07 -5.01
CA SER A 111 -3.50 5.31 -6.45
C SER A 111 -2.36 4.69 -7.25
N THR A 112 -1.17 4.72 -6.67
CA THR A 112 0.04 4.17 -7.31
C THR A 112 0.11 2.67 -7.22
N ILE A 113 -0.28 2.05 -6.10
CA ILE A 113 -0.31 0.59 -5.96
C ILE A 113 -1.26 -0.05 -6.98
N MET A 114 -2.42 0.58 -7.23
CA MET A 114 -3.35 0.11 -8.26
C MET A 114 -2.67 0.08 -9.63
N ARG A 115 -2.04 1.18 -10.04
CA ARG A 115 -1.36 1.28 -11.34
C ARG A 115 -0.18 0.32 -11.47
N ALA A 116 0.66 0.26 -10.45
CA ALA A 116 1.82 -0.62 -10.43
C ALA A 116 1.41 -2.09 -10.61
N PHE A 117 0.34 -2.53 -9.94
CA PHE A 117 -0.13 -3.90 -10.07
C PHE A 117 -0.90 -4.16 -11.37
N GLN A 118 -1.60 -3.17 -11.93
CA GLN A 118 -2.20 -3.30 -13.27
C GLN A 118 -1.13 -3.51 -14.35
N GLU A 119 -0.02 -2.81 -14.24
CA GLU A 119 1.09 -2.95 -15.21
C GLU A 119 1.89 -4.24 -15.00
N ALA A 120 2.11 -4.65 -13.73
CA ALA A 120 2.89 -5.84 -13.41
C ALA A 120 2.11 -7.16 -13.60
N PHE A 121 0.81 -7.15 -13.34
CA PHE A 121 -0.05 -8.34 -13.33
C PHE A 121 -1.34 -8.11 -14.14
N PRO A 122 -1.25 -7.75 -15.42
CA PRO A 122 -2.45 -7.52 -16.23
C PRO A 122 -3.23 -8.82 -16.43
N CYS A 123 -4.56 -8.75 -16.36
CA CYS A 123 -5.42 -9.84 -16.79
C CYS A 123 -5.36 -9.97 -18.34
N LYS A 124 -5.34 -11.21 -18.82
CA LYS A 124 -5.37 -11.52 -20.27
C LYS A 124 -6.79 -11.60 -20.79
#